data_36f075ebac92d12e9506c06a6cc612a5
#
_entry.id   36f075ebac92d12e9506c06a6cc612a5
#
_cell.length_a   1.000
_cell.length_b   1.000
_cell.length_c   1.000
_cell.angle_alpha   90.00
_cell.angle_beta   90.00
_cell.angle_gamma   90.00
#
_symmetry.space_group_name_H-M   'P 1'
#
loop_
_entity.id
_entity.type
_entity.pdbx_description
1 polymer ?
#
loop_
_entity_poly.entity_id
_entity_poly.type
_entity_poly.pdbx_seq_one_letter_code
_entity_poly.pdbx_strand_id
1 'polypeptide(L)'
;PLSNEDVAKYLTAVRECIESEQILRNAFGISEFKPTAFEIETAVAMLAFFDKECDVCVLETGLGGRWDATNAIDDKVLSIITPIGLDHCALLGNTLGEIASEKAAITKDVVVTCAQPGEVIEQIKNPYDIKDGKKEYRKANVVVCKEPKFLRGNLDGQVFSYDGKEYEISMLGKHQLVNASIAICAVGELRKKHFSIDDNALEKGLKNTVWKARLQVVKNAKEEFNITIPQDKVLVFDGSHNPQGATTLANAIKDLFKNKRVHLVLGILKDKDVKGICTILAPLANRITCITPPSPRAMQKEELKCIVAPLCKGECSMQDDIKTAVQNALNGDCDVTILCGSLTLFSELKTNE
;
A
#
# COMPACT_ATOMS: atom_id res chain seq x y z
N PRO A 1 -0.42 -0.91 -18.39
CA PRO A 1 0.32 0.35 -18.32
C PRO A 1 0.10 1.17 -19.58
N LEU A 2 0.04 2.49 -19.46
CA LEU A 2 0.05 3.38 -20.62
C LEU A 2 1.40 3.30 -21.33
N SER A 3 1.41 3.47 -22.65
CA SER A 3 2.65 3.65 -23.41
C SER A 3 3.27 5.03 -23.10
N ASN A 4 4.56 5.20 -23.40
CA ASN A 4 5.21 6.50 -23.25
C ASN A 4 4.55 7.56 -24.16
N GLU A 5 4.05 7.19 -25.33
CA GLU A 5 3.32 8.07 -26.23
C GLU A 5 1.99 8.51 -25.65
N ASP A 6 1.21 7.57 -25.07
CA ASP A 6 -0.04 7.87 -24.38
C ASP A 6 0.20 8.83 -23.21
N VAL A 7 1.21 8.56 -22.38
CA VAL A 7 1.58 9.43 -21.27
C VAL A 7 1.94 10.82 -21.75
N ALA A 8 2.77 10.96 -22.79
CA ALA A 8 3.15 12.25 -23.36
C ALA A 8 1.94 13.00 -23.93
N LYS A 9 1.03 12.30 -24.65
CA LYS A 9 -0.22 12.86 -25.18
C LYS A 9 -1.07 13.49 -24.08
N TYR A 10 -1.38 12.71 -23.02
CA TYR A 10 -2.26 13.18 -21.95
C TYR A 10 -1.61 14.22 -21.05
N LEU A 11 -0.31 14.12 -20.77
CA LEU A 11 0.43 15.17 -20.05
C LEU A 11 0.43 16.49 -20.81
N THR A 12 0.55 16.45 -22.15
CA THR A 12 0.48 17.66 -22.99
C THR A 12 -0.89 18.31 -22.88
N ALA A 13 -1.98 17.54 -22.99
CA ALA A 13 -3.34 18.05 -22.86
C ALA A 13 -3.60 18.66 -21.47
N VAL A 14 -3.15 18.01 -20.40
CA VAL A 14 -3.28 18.55 -19.03
C VAL A 14 -2.49 19.83 -18.87
N ARG A 15 -1.25 19.92 -19.41
CA ARG A 15 -0.44 21.13 -19.38
C ARG A 15 -1.14 22.29 -20.08
N GLU A 16 -1.67 22.08 -21.28
CA GLU A 16 -2.39 23.11 -22.04
C GLU A 16 -3.63 23.64 -21.28
N CYS A 17 -4.36 22.75 -20.57
CA CYS A 17 -5.45 23.16 -19.69
C CYS A 17 -4.96 24.03 -18.51
N ILE A 18 -3.85 23.64 -17.86
CA ILE A 18 -3.27 24.41 -16.76
C ILE A 18 -2.81 25.79 -17.23
N GLU A 19 -2.13 25.88 -18.37
CA GLU A 19 -1.67 27.13 -18.97
C GLU A 19 -2.85 28.06 -19.31
N SER A 20 -3.92 27.51 -19.88
CA SER A 20 -5.15 28.24 -20.21
C SER A 20 -5.85 28.79 -18.96
N GLU A 21 -5.98 27.98 -17.91
CA GLU A 21 -6.56 28.37 -16.62
C GLU A 21 -5.69 29.49 -15.98
N GLN A 22 -4.37 29.38 -16.04
CA GLN A 22 -3.48 30.40 -15.49
C GLN A 22 -3.62 31.77 -16.22
N ILE A 23 -3.81 31.77 -17.54
CA ILE A 23 -4.06 33.00 -18.31
C ILE A 23 -5.36 33.68 -17.85
N LEU A 24 -6.44 32.89 -17.69
CA LEU A 24 -7.72 33.37 -17.19
C LEU A 24 -7.59 33.95 -15.77
N ARG A 25 -6.94 33.25 -14.85
CA ARG A 25 -6.71 33.70 -13.48
C ARG A 25 -5.94 35.02 -13.43
N ASN A 26 -4.89 35.13 -14.22
CA ASN A 26 -4.10 36.36 -14.33
C ASN A 26 -4.95 37.53 -14.82
N ALA A 27 -5.82 37.32 -15.81
CA ALA A 27 -6.71 38.34 -16.35
C ALA A 27 -7.73 38.85 -15.31
N PHE A 28 -8.14 37.98 -14.35
CA PHE A 28 -9.09 38.32 -13.28
C PHE A 28 -8.43 38.66 -11.94
N GLY A 29 -7.10 38.72 -11.87
CA GLY A 29 -6.37 38.99 -10.62
C GLY A 29 -6.53 37.90 -9.55
N ILE A 30 -6.81 36.66 -9.96
CA ILE A 30 -6.94 35.50 -9.08
C ILE A 30 -5.55 34.89 -8.85
N SER A 31 -5.34 34.29 -7.67
CA SER A 31 -4.07 33.62 -7.32
C SER A 31 -3.65 32.55 -8.33
N GLU A 32 -2.35 32.36 -8.47
CA GLU A 32 -1.75 31.33 -9.32
C GLU A 32 -2.33 29.94 -9.06
N PHE A 33 -2.57 29.18 -10.13
CA PHE A 33 -3.00 27.79 -10.08
C PHE A 33 -1.80 26.87 -10.14
N LYS A 34 -1.52 26.15 -9.05
CA LYS A 34 -0.39 25.23 -8.93
C LYS A 34 -0.89 23.82 -8.53
N PRO A 35 -1.29 23.00 -9.49
CA PRO A 35 -1.69 21.63 -9.17
C PRO A 35 -0.48 20.82 -8.69
N THR A 36 -0.76 19.91 -7.77
CA THR A 36 0.22 18.91 -7.29
C THR A 36 0.50 17.85 -8.37
N ALA A 37 1.61 17.14 -8.25
CA ALA A 37 1.93 16.03 -9.14
C ALA A 37 0.79 14.99 -9.17
N PHE A 38 0.21 14.64 -8.01
CA PHE A 38 -0.87 13.66 -7.92
C PHE A 38 -2.18 14.15 -8.58
N GLU A 39 -2.49 15.45 -8.52
CA GLU A 39 -3.63 16.02 -9.25
C GLU A 39 -3.42 15.95 -10.77
N ILE A 40 -2.18 16.20 -11.24
CA ILE A 40 -1.81 16.05 -12.66
C ILE A 40 -1.93 14.57 -13.08
N GLU A 41 -1.36 13.65 -12.32
CA GLU A 41 -1.43 12.21 -12.59
C GLU A 41 -2.88 11.71 -12.61
N THR A 42 -3.72 12.19 -11.70
CA THR A 42 -5.15 11.86 -11.66
C THR A 42 -5.86 12.37 -12.92
N ALA A 43 -5.60 13.60 -13.35
CA ALA A 43 -6.18 14.16 -14.57
C ALA A 43 -5.75 13.35 -15.82
N VAL A 44 -4.47 13.00 -15.92
CA VAL A 44 -3.93 12.13 -16.99
C VAL A 44 -4.65 10.78 -17.00
N ALA A 45 -4.84 10.16 -15.83
CA ALA A 45 -5.55 8.89 -15.73
C ALA A 45 -7.00 9.00 -16.20
N MET A 46 -7.71 10.07 -15.81
CA MET A 46 -9.09 10.31 -16.25
C MET A 46 -9.21 10.48 -17.77
N LEU A 47 -8.31 11.27 -18.37
CA LEU A 47 -8.26 11.41 -19.83
C LEU A 47 -7.99 10.08 -20.53
N ALA A 48 -7.08 9.29 -19.97
CA ALA A 48 -6.76 7.96 -20.50
C ALA A 48 -7.95 7.00 -20.43
N PHE A 49 -8.66 6.97 -19.30
CA PHE A 49 -9.86 6.13 -19.14
C PHE A 49 -10.96 6.52 -20.11
N PHE A 50 -11.18 7.82 -20.28
CA PHE A 50 -12.16 8.34 -21.24
C PHE A 50 -11.78 8.00 -22.69
N ASP A 51 -10.53 8.30 -23.10
CA ASP A 51 -10.05 8.08 -24.47
C ASP A 51 -10.00 6.58 -24.86
N LYS A 52 -9.77 5.71 -23.87
CA LYS A 52 -9.74 4.25 -24.07
C LYS A 52 -11.09 3.57 -23.81
N GLU A 53 -12.14 4.36 -23.61
CA GLU A 53 -13.53 3.88 -23.41
C GLU A 53 -13.61 2.78 -22.34
N CYS A 54 -12.99 3.01 -21.18
CA CYS A 54 -12.96 2.01 -20.10
C CYS A 54 -14.34 1.83 -19.48
N ASP A 55 -14.86 0.58 -19.46
CA ASP A 55 -16.14 0.24 -18.83
C ASP A 55 -16.13 0.39 -17.30
N VAL A 56 -14.98 0.16 -16.67
CA VAL A 56 -14.80 0.24 -15.22
C VAL A 56 -13.43 0.85 -14.91
N CYS A 57 -13.42 1.84 -14.01
CA CYS A 57 -12.21 2.46 -13.51
C CYS A 57 -12.06 2.17 -12.02
N VAL A 58 -10.91 1.61 -11.62
CA VAL A 58 -10.54 1.39 -10.22
C VAL A 58 -9.52 2.44 -9.83
N LEU A 59 -9.89 3.30 -8.86
CA LEU A 59 -9.07 4.43 -8.43
C LEU A 59 -8.53 4.19 -7.03
N GLU A 60 -7.23 4.24 -6.87
CA GLU A 60 -6.59 4.26 -5.55
C GLU A 60 -6.46 5.71 -5.07
N THR A 61 -6.97 5.99 -3.86
CA THR A 61 -6.81 7.28 -3.20
C THR A 61 -5.36 7.51 -2.81
N GLY A 62 -4.81 8.67 -3.12
CA GLY A 62 -3.42 9.01 -2.77
C GLY A 62 -3.27 9.26 -1.27
N LEU A 63 -4.12 10.13 -0.70
CA LEU A 63 -4.06 10.47 0.73
C LEU A 63 -5.43 10.90 1.27
N GLY A 64 -5.83 10.30 2.39
CA GLY A 64 -7.08 10.68 3.05
C GLY A 64 -8.31 10.27 2.24
N GLY A 65 -9.04 11.21 1.71
CA GLY A 65 -10.24 11.03 0.89
C GLY A 65 -10.93 12.35 0.58
N ARG A 66 -11.17 13.18 1.59
CA ARG A 66 -11.92 14.46 1.44
C ARG A 66 -11.33 15.38 0.38
N TRP A 67 -10.04 15.61 0.45
CA TRP A 67 -9.29 16.53 -0.42
C TRP A 67 -8.44 15.79 -1.45
N ASP A 68 -8.64 14.49 -1.58
CA ASP A 68 -7.91 13.69 -2.56
C ASP A 68 -8.40 14.00 -3.98
N ALA A 69 -7.47 14.06 -4.94
CA ALA A 69 -7.80 14.36 -6.33
C ALA A 69 -8.83 13.39 -6.91
N THR A 70 -8.81 12.11 -6.49
CA THR A 70 -9.79 11.11 -6.93
C THR A 70 -11.21 11.37 -6.39
N ASN A 71 -11.36 12.27 -5.40
CA ASN A 71 -12.67 12.67 -4.89
C ASN A 71 -13.40 13.67 -5.80
N ALA A 72 -12.72 14.24 -6.80
CA ALA A 72 -13.35 15.07 -7.82
C ALA A 72 -14.44 14.33 -8.65
N ILE A 73 -14.41 12.99 -8.63
CA ILE A 73 -15.42 12.17 -9.32
C ILE A 73 -16.61 11.95 -8.38
N ASP A 74 -17.78 12.44 -8.78
CA ASP A 74 -19.01 12.30 -7.99
C ASP A 74 -19.75 10.99 -8.23
N ASP A 75 -19.71 10.46 -9.44
CA ASP A 75 -20.41 9.22 -9.82
C ASP A 75 -19.57 7.98 -9.51
N LYS A 76 -19.39 7.70 -8.22
CA LYS A 76 -18.72 6.51 -7.73
C LYS A 76 -19.72 5.38 -7.51
N VAL A 77 -19.58 4.30 -8.26
CA VAL A 77 -20.43 3.10 -8.13
C VAL A 77 -20.27 2.46 -6.75
N LEU A 78 -19.03 2.42 -6.22
CA LEU A 78 -18.68 1.79 -4.97
C LEU A 78 -17.42 2.45 -4.39
N SER A 79 -17.38 2.61 -3.08
CA SER A 79 -16.15 2.95 -2.35
C SER A 79 -15.69 1.78 -1.50
N ILE A 80 -14.38 1.66 -1.31
CA ILE A 80 -13.77 0.65 -0.45
C ILE A 80 -12.91 1.37 0.61
N ILE A 81 -13.13 1.03 1.88
CA ILE A 81 -12.29 1.50 2.98
C ILE A 81 -11.69 0.29 3.66
N THR A 82 -10.38 0.12 3.50
CA THR A 82 -9.58 -0.92 4.16
C THR A 82 -9.39 -0.61 5.65
N PRO A 83 -8.83 -1.53 6.47
CA PRO A 83 -8.60 -1.27 7.89
C PRO A 83 -7.88 0.04 8.16
N ILE A 84 -8.48 0.87 9.01
CA ILE A 84 -7.94 2.17 9.39
C ILE A 84 -6.96 2.01 10.55
N GLY A 85 -5.81 2.65 10.42
CA GLY A 85 -4.79 2.73 11.45
C GLY A 85 -4.20 4.13 11.54
N LEU A 86 -3.37 4.36 12.56
CA LEU A 86 -2.66 5.63 12.74
C LEU A 86 -1.54 5.73 11.70
N ASP A 87 -1.78 6.52 10.66
CA ASP A 87 -0.81 6.90 9.65
C ASP A 87 -1.11 8.32 9.16
N HIS A 88 -0.09 9.03 8.69
CA HIS A 88 -0.21 10.42 8.24
C HIS A 88 -0.89 11.35 9.26
N CYS A 89 -0.63 11.12 10.56
CA CYS A 89 -1.32 11.82 11.66
C CYS A 89 -1.19 13.35 11.57
N ALA A 90 -0.08 13.87 11.07
CA ALA A 90 0.12 15.31 10.89
C ALA A 90 -0.89 15.95 9.90
N LEU A 91 -1.51 15.17 9.01
CA LEU A 91 -2.42 15.64 7.98
C LEU A 91 -3.86 15.16 8.20
N LEU A 92 -4.05 13.92 8.65
CA LEU A 92 -5.37 13.30 8.71
C LEU A 92 -5.99 13.30 10.11
N GLY A 93 -5.20 13.61 11.15
CA GLY A 93 -5.65 13.61 12.55
C GLY A 93 -4.94 12.58 13.43
N ASN A 94 -5.09 12.71 14.73
CA ASN A 94 -4.34 11.96 15.75
C ASN A 94 -5.15 10.79 16.35
N THR A 95 -6.39 10.61 15.91
CA THR A 95 -7.29 9.54 16.36
C THR A 95 -7.81 8.73 15.18
N LEU A 96 -8.19 7.48 15.43
CA LEU A 96 -8.81 6.63 14.41
C LEU A 96 -10.08 7.26 13.83
N GLY A 97 -10.88 7.92 14.68
CA GLY A 97 -12.11 8.62 14.28
C GLY A 97 -11.82 9.78 13.32
N GLU A 98 -10.81 10.62 13.60
CA GLU A 98 -10.41 11.71 12.70
C GLU A 98 -9.94 11.19 11.34
N ILE A 99 -9.03 10.20 11.33
CA ILE A 99 -8.54 9.58 10.11
C ILE A 99 -9.68 8.91 9.33
N ALA A 100 -10.59 8.23 10.04
CA ALA A 100 -11.78 7.61 9.43
C ALA A 100 -12.68 8.65 8.77
N SER A 101 -12.89 9.80 9.42
CA SER A 101 -13.69 10.92 8.89
C SER A 101 -13.12 11.46 7.57
N GLU A 102 -11.78 11.66 7.50
CA GLU A 102 -11.12 12.12 6.29
C GLU A 102 -11.20 11.10 5.15
N LYS A 103 -11.01 9.81 5.48
CA LYS A 103 -11.10 8.72 4.49
C LYS A 103 -12.55 8.47 4.03
N ALA A 104 -13.51 8.54 4.95
CA ALA A 104 -14.93 8.29 4.65
C ALA A 104 -15.52 9.32 3.66
N ALA A 105 -14.96 10.51 3.59
CA ALA A 105 -15.44 11.56 2.67
C ALA A 105 -15.35 11.18 1.18
N ILE A 106 -14.53 10.18 0.81
CA ILE A 106 -14.48 9.63 -0.55
C ILE A 106 -15.79 8.93 -0.95
N THR A 107 -16.57 8.47 0.04
CA THR A 107 -17.79 7.68 -0.19
C THR A 107 -18.93 8.56 -0.67
N LYS A 108 -19.63 8.14 -1.74
CA LYS A 108 -20.82 8.84 -2.23
C LYS A 108 -22.13 8.11 -1.88
N ASP A 109 -22.15 6.78 -1.94
CA ASP A 109 -23.33 5.95 -1.65
C ASP A 109 -22.91 4.68 -0.90
N VAL A 110 -22.56 3.64 -1.63
CA VAL A 110 -22.18 2.33 -1.06
C VAL A 110 -20.71 2.31 -0.70
N VAL A 111 -20.40 1.83 0.50
CA VAL A 111 -19.03 1.59 0.94
C VAL A 111 -18.87 0.20 1.53
N VAL A 112 -17.88 -0.53 1.03
CA VAL A 112 -17.48 -1.83 1.57
C VAL A 112 -16.28 -1.64 2.50
N THR A 113 -16.35 -2.26 3.67
CA THR A 113 -15.25 -2.27 4.65
C THR A 113 -15.26 -3.59 5.42
N CYS A 114 -14.25 -3.81 6.28
CA CYS A 114 -14.22 -4.94 7.22
C CYS A 114 -14.71 -4.50 8.62
N ALA A 115 -14.72 -5.44 9.56
CA ALA A 115 -14.93 -5.14 10.97
C ALA A 115 -13.84 -4.19 11.47
N GLN A 116 -14.26 -3.10 12.09
CA GLN A 116 -13.40 -2.04 12.63
C GLN A 116 -13.99 -1.48 13.93
N PRO A 117 -13.24 -0.71 14.74
CA PRO A 117 -13.77 -0.07 15.94
C PRO A 117 -15.05 0.72 15.66
N GLY A 118 -15.96 0.75 16.66
CA GLY A 118 -17.27 1.39 16.50
C GLY A 118 -17.20 2.86 16.11
N GLU A 119 -16.22 3.61 16.63
CA GLU A 119 -15.97 5.00 16.24
C GLU A 119 -15.63 5.16 14.77
N VAL A 120 -14.84 4.23 14.20
CA VAL A 120 -14.47 4.21 12.78
C VAL A 120 -15.70 3.93 11.92
N ILE A 121 -16.46 2.89 12.26
CA ILE A 121 -17.69 2.53 11.54
C ILE A 121 -18.69 3.69 11.56
N GLU A 122 -18.80 4.42 12.66
CA GLU A 122 -19.71 5.56 12.76
C GLU A 122 -19.31 6.70 11.81
N GLN A 123 -18.02 6.99 11.69
CA GLN A 123 -17.53 7.98 10.72
C GLN A 123 -17.76 7.52 9.27
N ILE A 124 -17.60 6.22 8.98
CA ILE A 124 -17.87 5.68 7.65
C ILE A 124 -19.37 5.74 7.30
N LYS A 125 -20.27 5.56 8.29
CA LYS A 125 -21.72 5.66 8.08
C LYS A 125 -22.18 7.10 7.84
N ASN A 126 -21.52 8.08 8.42
CA ASN A 126 -21.92 9.48 8.40
C ASN A 126 -20.81 10.38 7.84
N PRO A 127 -20.34 10.13 6.60
CA PRO A 127 -19.34 10.99 5.98
C PRO A 127 -19.92 12.39 5.76
N TYR A 128 -19.04 13.40 5.73
CA TYR A 128 -19.43 14.77 5.41
C TYR A 128 -18.44 15.40 4.44
N ASP A 129 -18.94 16.37 3.67
CA ASP A 129 -18.12 17.29 2.90
C ASP A 129 -18.07 18.66 3.60
N ILE A 130 -17.15 19.51 3.18
CA ILE A 130 -17.09 20.91 3.63
C ILE A 130 -17.52 21.78 2.46
N LYS A 131 -18.66 22.48 2.62
CA LYS A 131 -19.20 23.39 1.64
C LYS A 131 -19.46 24.75 2.31
N ASP A 132 -18.91 25.81 1.73
CA ASP A 132 -19.01 27.16 2.31
C ASP A 132 -18.59 27.22 3.79
N GLY A 133 -17.56 26.45 4.17
CA GLY A 133 -17.05 26.34 5.55
C GLY A 133 -17.93 25.56 6.52
N LYS A 134 -19.01 24.91 6.06
CA LYS A 134 -19.93 24.11 6.87
C LYS A 134 -19.83 22.63 6.52
N LYS A 135 -20.06 21.79 7.53
CA LYS A 135 -20.13 20.33 7.35
C LYS A 135 -21.50 19.95 6.79
N GLU A 136 -21.52 19.36 5.61
CA GLU A 136 -22.70 18.74 5.01
C GLU A 136 -22.59 17.22 5.16
N TYR A 137 -23.36 16.66 6.09
CA TYR A 137 -23.38 15.21 6.35
C TYR A 137 -24.27 14.49 5.35
N ARG A 138 -23.85 13.29 4.99
CA ARG A 138 -24.67 12.31 4.24
C ARG A 138 -24.65 10.96 4.92
N LYS A 139 -25.58 10.09 4.58
CA LYS A 139 -25.58 8.70 5.03
C LYS A 139 -25.00 7.80 3.94
N ALA A 140 -24.03 6.99 4.34
CA ALA A 140 -23.48 5.95 3.48
C ALA A 140 -24.15 4.59 3.78
N ASN A 141 -24.38 3.81 2.73
CA ASN A 141 -24.78 2.41 2.86
C ASN A 141 -23.53 1.57 3.12
N VAL A 142 -23.28 1.24 4.38
CA VAL A 142 -22.05 0.53 4.80
C VAL A 142 -22.28 -0.97 4.78
N VAL A 143 -21.49 -1.65 3.97
CA VAL A 143 -21.43 -3.12 3.89
C VAL A 143 -20.15 -3.58 4.59
N VAL A 144 -20.32 -4.22 5.76
CA VAL A 144 -19.21 -4.77 6.53
C VAL A 144 -19.00 -6.22 6.13
N CYS A 145 -17.84 -6.54 5.56
CA CYS A 145 -17.52 -7.90 5.17
C CYS A 145 -17.34 -8.82 6.40
N LYS A 146 -17.66 -10.11 6.24
CA LYS A 146 -17.43 -11.14 7.25
C LYS A 146 -15.93 -11.38 7.44
N GLU A 147 -15.56 -11.93 8.59
CA GLU A 147 -14.18 -12.32 8.84
C GLU A 147 -13.82 -13.58 8.05
N PRO A 148 -12.68 -13.60 7.35
CA PRO A 148 -12.17 -14.78 6.68
C PRO A 148 -11.58 -15.76 7.68
N LYS A 149 -11.69 -17.06 7.39
CA LYS A 149 -11.04 -18.11 8.16
C LYS A 149 -9.87 -18.68 7.39
N PHE A 150 -8.65 -18.48 7.87
CA PHE A 150 -7.46 -19.15 7.32
C PHE A 150 -7.61 -20.68 7.42
N LEU A 151 -7.31 -21.38 6.34
CA LEU A 151 -7.35 -22.84 6.27
C LEU A 151 -5.95 -23.45 6.18
N ARG A 152 -5.18 -23.04 5.17
CA ARG A 152 -3.82 -23.51 4.90
C ARG A 152 -3.05 -22.52 4.04
N GLY A 153 -1.73 -22.62 4.06
CA GLY A 153 -0.87 -21.78 3.21
C GLY A 153 0.59 -22.16 3.32
N ASN A 154 1.38 -21.69 2.37
CA ASN A 154 2.83 -21.81 2.32
C ASN A 154 3.42 -20.53 1.70
N LEU A 155 4.68 -20.58 1.24
CA LEU A 155 5.33 -19.41 0.61
C LEU A 155 4.85 -19.10 -0.82
N ASP A 156 3.97 -19.94 -1.38
CA ASP A 156 3.40 -19.74 -2.73
C ASP A 156 1.99 -19.11 -2.69
N GLY A 157 1.32 -19.16 -1.53
CA GLY A 157 -0.02 -18.61 -1.37
C GLY A 157 -0.76 -19.13 -0.15
N GLN A 158 -2.02 -18.72 -0.03
CA GLN A 158 -2.89 -19.00 1.08
C GLN A 158 -4.28 -19.40 0.61
N VAL A 159 -4.92 -20.31 1.34
CA VAL A 159 -6.32 -20.71 1.15
C VAL A 159 -7.09 -20.35 2.40
N PHE A 160 -8.25 -19.75 2.22
CA PHE A 160 -9.14 -19.32 3.29
C PHE A 160 -10.60 -19.59 2.94
N SER A 161 -11.44 -19.73 3.95
CA SER A 161 -12.88 -19.81 3.79
C SER A 161 -13.51 -18.45 4.04
N TYR A 162 -14.41 -18.05 3.15
CA TYR A 162 -15.22 -16.84 3.28
C TYR A 162 -16.65 -17.15 2.82
N ASP A 163 -17.60 -16.89 3.70
CA ASP A 163 -19.05 -17.12 3.47
C ASP A 163 -19.38 -18.54 2.97
N GLY A 164 -18.69 -19.54 3.54
CA GLY A 164 -18.92 -20.96 3.21
C GLY A 164 -18.19 -21.49 1.98
N LYS A 165 -17.48 -20.63 1.23
CA LYS A 165 -16.70 -20.99 0.04
C LYS A 165 -15.19 -20.86 0.32
N GLU A 166 -14.37 -21.73 -0.27
CA GLU A 166 -12.92 -21.62 -0.22
C GLU A 166 -12.39 -20.75 -1.36
N TYR A 167 -11.40 -19.92 -1.05
CA TYR A 167 -10.69 -19.06 -2.00
C TYR A 167 -9.19 -19.20 -1.83
N GLU A 168 -8.44 -19.05 -2.91
CA GLU A 168 -6.99 -19.06 -2.95
C GLU A 168 -6.46 -17.68 -3.34
N ILE A 169 -5.41 -17.20 -2.63
CA ILE A 169 -4.67 -15.98 -2.98
C ILE A 169 -3.17 -16.26 -2.99
N SER A 170 -2.43 -15.61 -3.90
CA SER A 170 -0.97 -15.68 -3.94
C SER A 170 -0.29 -14.73 -2.94
N MET A 171 -0.98 -13.69 -2.50
CA MET A 171 -0.45 -12.73 -1.53
C MET A 171 -0.39 -13.34 -0.13
N LEU A 172 0.71 -13.10 0.58
CA LEU A 172 0.99 -13.71 1.88
C LEU A 172 0.59 -12.79 3.05
N GLY A 173 0.38 -13.43 4.22
CA GLY A 173 0.03 -12.77 5.48
C GLY A 173 -1.49 -12.67 5.71
N LYS A 174 -1.90 -12.85 6.97
CA LYS A 174 -3.32 -12.89 7.35
C LYS A 174 -4.11 -11.62 7.01
N HIS A 175 -3.45 -10.46 6.99
CA HIS A 175 -4.06 -9.20 6.57
C HIS A 175 -4.54 -9.25 5.11
N GLN A 176 -3.90 -10.04 4.24
CA GLN A 176 -4.33 -10.20 2.85
C GLN A 176 -5.63 -11.01 2.73
N LEU A 177 -5.94 -11.85 3.69
CA LEU A 177 -7.24 -12.54 3.74
C LEU A 177 -8.37 -11.52 3.97
N VAL A 178 -8.14 -10.54 4.84
CA VAL A 178 -9.09 -9.44 5.08
C VAL A 178 -9.25 -8.60 3.81
N ASN A 179 -8.15 -8.22 3.15
CA ASN A 179 -8.18 -7.47 1.91
C ASN A 179 -8.93 -8.23 0.80
N ALA A 180 -8.67 -9.54 0.66
CA ALA A 180 -9.38 -10.41 -0.28
C ALA A 180 -10.88 -10.50 0.03
N SER A 181 -11.26 -10.59 1.32
CA SER A 181 -12.67 -10.61 1.74
C SER A 181 -13.39 -9.31 1.40
N ILE A 182 -12.72 -8.16 1.56
CA ILE A 182 -13.25 -6.86 1.14
C ILE A 182 -13.46 -6.86 -0.39
N ALA A 183 -12.50 -7.38 -1.17
CA ALA A 183 -12.62 -7.47 -2.62
C ALA A 183 -13.78 -8.39 -3.05
N ILE A 184 -13.95 -9.55 -2.40
CA ILE A 184 -15.08 -10.48 -2.65
C ILE A 184 -16.40 -9.77 -2.36
N CYS A 185 -16.49 -9.07 -1.23
CA CYS A 185 -17.67 -8.33 -0.84
C CYS A 185 -17.99 -7.20 -1.83
N ALA A 186 -16.97 -6.46 -2.28
CA ALA A 186 -17.10 -5.42 -3.29
C ALA A 186 -17.63 -5.95 -4.62
N VAL A 187 -17.11 -7.11 -5.08
CA VAL A 187 -17.65 -7.79 -6.28
C VAL A 187 -19.12 -8.18 -6.08
N GLY A 188 -19.49 -8.64 -4.86
CA GLY A 188 -20.89 -8.93 -4.52
C GLY A 188 -21.79 -7.70 -4.68
N GLU A 189 -21.34 -6.51 -4.23
CA GLU A 189 -22.09 -5.27 -4.39
C GLU A 189 -22.13 -4.79 -5.85
N LEU A 190 -21.06 -4.96 -6.63
CA LEU A 190 -21.03 -4.66 -8.06
C LEU A 190 -22.03 -5.55 -8.84
N ARG A 191 -22.10 -6.84 -8.51
CA ARG A 191 -23.08 -7.77 -9.10
C ARG A 191 -24.53 -7.31 -8.87
N LYS A 192 -24.85 -6.75 -7.68
CA LYS A 192 -26.17 -6.17 -7.40
C LYS A 192 -26.47 -4.95 -8.26
N LYS A 193 -25.44 -4.27 -8.72
CA LYS A 193 -25.52 -3.13 -9.67
C LYS A 193 -25.39 -3.57 -11.14
N HIS A 194 -25.64 -4.85 -11.42
CA HIS A 194 -25.68 -5.47 -12.75
C HIS A 194 -24.34 -5.59 -13.49
N PHE A 195 -23.20 -5.45 -12.77
CA PHE A 195 -21.91 -5.79 -13.36
C PHE A 195 -21.78 -7.31 -13.54
N SER A 196 -21.49 -7.73 -14.77
CA SER A 196 -21.33 -9.16 -15.10
C SER A 196 -19.94 -9.65 -14.71
N ILE A 197 -19.79 -10.14 -13.49
CA ILE A 197 -18.55 -10.72 -12.95
C ILE A 197 -18.87 -12.15 -12.50
N ASP A 198 -18.37 -13.16 -13.18
CA ASP A 198 -18.59 -14.56 -12.78
C ASP A 198 -17.66 -15.01 -11.66
N ASP A 199 -17.92 -16.18 -11.09
CA ASP A 199 -17.10 -16.72 -9.99
C ASP A 199 -15.69 -17.09 -10.44
N ASN A 200 -15.51 -17.56 -11.66
CA ASN A 200 -14.22 -17.91 -12.21
C ASN A 200 -13.33 -16.66 -12.41
N ALA A 201 -13.92 -15.55 -12.87
CA ALA A 201 -13.21 -14.27 -12.96
C ALA A 201 -12.76 -13.78 -11.58
N LEU A 202 -13.65 -13.87 -10.56
CA LEU A 202 -13.31 -13.52 -9.18
C LEU A 202 -12.17 -14.38 -8.63
N GLU A 203 -12.27 -15.71 -8.76
CA GLU A 203 -11.26 -16.64 -8.26
C GLU A 203 -9.90 -16.45 -8.94
N LYS A 204 -9.90 -16.28 -10.27
CA LYS A 204 -8.68 -15.97 -11.03
C LYS A 204 -8.08 -14.63 -10.64
N GLY A 205 -8.91 -13.61 -10.44
CA GLY A 205 -8.48 -12.29 -9.98
C GLY A 205 -7.79 -12.36 -8.63
N LEU A 206 -8.38 -13.04 -7.66
CA LEU A 206 -7.80 -13.23 -6.33
C LEU A 206 -6.48 -14.02 -6.37
N LYS A 207 -6.46 -15.14 -7.09
CA LYS A 207 -5.30 -16.03 -7.18
C LYS A 207 -4.11 -15.37 -7.91
N ASN A 208 -4.38 -14.60 -8.96
CA ASN A 208 -3.35 -14.01 -9.82
C ASN A 208 -2.91 -12.60 -9.37
N THR A 209 -3.53 -12.06 -8.31
CA THR A 209 -3.13 -10.75 -7.78
C THR A 209 -1.76 -10.84 -7.17
N VAL A 210 -0.83 -10.05 -7.70
CA VAL A 210 0.54 -9.88 -7.21
C VAL A 210 0.78 -8.41 -6.95
N TRP A 211 1.33 -8.09 -5.78
CA TRP A 211 1.75 -6.74 -5.46
C TRP A 211 3.21 -6.75 -4.99
N LYS A 212 4.07 -6.05 -5.73
CA LYS A 212 5.51 -6.01 -5.42
C LYS A 212 5.75 -5.39 -4.05
N ALA A 213 6.73 -5.94 -3.34
CA ALA A 213 7.11 -5.48 -2.00
C ALA A 213 5.98 -5.49 -0.94
N ARG A 214 5.04 -6.42 -1.05
CA ARG A 214 4.05 -6.73 -0.01
C ARG A 214 4.20 -8.19 0.42
N LEU A 215 5.12 -8.44 1.34
CA LEU A 215 5.53 -9.77 1.78
C LEU A 215 5.83 -10.70 0.58
N GLN A 216 6.50 -10.13 -0.41
CA GLN A 216 6.80 -10.79 -1.68
C GLN A 216 7.96 -11.77 -1.50
N VAL A 217 7.72 -13.06 -1.67
CA VAL A 217 8.79 -14.06 -1.82
C VAL A 217 9.36 -13.93 -3.24
N VAL A 218 10.65 -13.60 -3.30
CA VAL A 218 11.34 -13.38 -4.57
C VAL A 218 11.85 -14.71 -5.12
N LYS A 219 11.37 -15.13 -6.30
CA LYS A 219 11.75 -16.39 -6.95
C LYS A 219 12.80 -16.19 -8.06
N ASN A 220 12.67 -15.12 -8.83
CA ASN A 220 13.49 -14.82 -10.01
C ASN A 220 14.53 -13.72 -9.73
N ALA A 221 15.16 -13.75 -8.54
CA ALA A 221 16.08 -12.68 -8.10
C ALA A 221 17.30 -12.53 -9.03
N LYS A 222 17.76 -13.62 -9.68
CA LYS A 222 18.88 -13.56 -10.60
C LYS A 222 18.56 -12.76 -11.85
N GLU A 223 17.38 -12.98 -12.42
CA GLU A 223 16.93 -12.35 -13.67
C GLU A 223 16.50 -10.89 -13.40
N GLU A 224 15.73 -10.66 -12.33
CA GLU A 224 15.18 -9.33 -12.06
C GLU A 224 16.18 -8.37 -11.42
N PHE A 225 17.12 -8.87 -10.58
CA PHE A 225 17.98 -8.02 -9.74
C PHE A 225 19.46 -8.41 -9.81
N ASN A 226 19.83 -9.45 -10.56
CA ASN A 226 21.14 -10.07 -10.55
C ASN A 226 21.63 -10.44 -9.14
N ILE A 227 20.73 -10.99 -8.31
CA ILE A 227 20.97 -11.53 -6.96
C ILE A 227 20.85 -13.05 -7.02
N THR A 228 21.82 -13.76 -6.44
CA THR A 228 21.78 -15.23 -6.37
C THR A 228 21.23 -15.67 -5.04
N ILE A 229 20.09 -16.39 -5.04
CA ILE A 229 19.52 -16.99 -3.84
C ILE A 229 20.05 -18.42 -3.72
N PRO A 230 20.78 -18.78 -2.63
CA PRO A 230 21.16 -20.16 -2.36
C PRO A 230 19.92 -21.07 -2.20
N GLN A 231 20.03 -22.35 -2.51
CA GLN A 231 18.91 -23.29 -2.62
C GLN A 231 18.08 -23.42 -1.33
N ASP A 232 18.72 -23.28 -0.16
CA ASP A 232 18.11 -23.40 1.17
C ASP A 232 17.67 -22.07 1.79
N LYS A 233 17.77 -20.95 1.03
CA LYS A 233 17.49 -19.59 1.49
C LYS A 233 16.21 -19.03 0.89
N VAL A 234 15.61 -18.10 1.63
CA VAL A 234 14.43 -17.35 1.18
C VAL A 234 14.73 -15.86 1.18
N LEU A 235 14.40 -15.20 0.09
CA LEU A 235 14.43 -13.73 -0.02
C LEU A 235 13.01 -13.19 -0.04
N VAL A 236 12.73 -12.22 0.85
CA VAL A 236 11.43 -11.55 0.96
C VAL A 236 11.60 -10.05 0.81
N PHE A 237 10.71 -9.43 0.07
CA PHE A 237 10.59 -7.97 -0.02
C PHE A 237 9.31 -7.50 0.66
N ASP A 238 9.42 -6.52 1.56
CA ASP A 238 8.27 -5.93 2.23
C ASP A 238 8.43 -4.42 2.43
N GLY A 239 7.48 -3.64 1.93
CA GLY A 239 7.49 -2.17 1.98
C GLY A 239 6.95 -1.56 3.26
N SER A 240 6.88 -2.30 4.37
CA SER A 240 6.44 -1.78 5.67
C SER A 240 7.31 -0.60 6.11
N HIS A 241 6.68 0.55 6.35
CA HIS A 241 7.36 1.82 6.63
C HIS A 241 6.67 2.63 7.74
N ASN A 242 5.74 2.02 8.47
CA ASN A 242 5.08 2.58 9.65
C ASN A 242 4.87 1.47 10.71
N PRO A 243 4.53 1.78 11.97
CA PRO A 243 4.35 0.78 13.02
C PRO A 243 3.27 -0.27 12.72
N GLN A 244 2.20 0.10 12.03
CA GLN A 244 1.13 -0.83 11.63
C GLN A 244 1.67 -1.85 10.61
N GLY A 245 2.36 -1.38 9.57
CA GLY A 245 3.03 -2.25 8.59
C GLY A 245 4.07 -3.13 9.25
N ALA A 246 4.91 -2.59 10.15
CA ALA A 246 5.89 -3.34 10.92
C ALA A 246 5.24 -4.45 11.77
N THR A 247 4.09 -4.16 12.40
CA THR A 247 3.31 -5.17 13.15
C THR A 247 2.80 -6.27 12.22
N THR A 248 2.33 -5.91 11.04
CA THR A 248 1.88 -6.85 10.01
C THR A 248 3.01 -7.78 9.56
N LEU A 249 4.18 -7.20 9.23
CA LEU A 249 5.37 -7.96 8.88
C LEU A 249 5.85 -8.84 10.04
N ALA A 250 5.85 -8.32 11.27
CA ALA A 250 6.23 -9.08 12.46
C ALA A 250 5.35 -10.32 12.67
N ASN A 251 4.04 -10.20 12.46
CA ASN A 251 3.11 -11.32 12.56
C ASN A 251 3.39 -12.34 11.44
N ALA A 252 3.63 -11.87 10.23
CA ALA A 252 3.97 -12.75 9.11
C ALA A 252 5.30 -13.50 9.34
N ILE A 253 6.31 -12.84 9.89
CA ILE A 253 7.58 -13.50 10.28
C ILE A 253 7.32 -14.63 11.28
N LYS A 254 6.52 -14.38 12.31
CA LYS A 254 6.18 -15.38 13.33
C LYS A 254 5.37 -16.55 12.78
N ASP A 255 4.48 -16.29 11.82
CA ASP A 255 3.60 -17.31 11.24
C ASP A 255 4.33 -18.16 10.17
N LEU A 256 5.01 -17.52 9.22
CA LEU A 256 5.60 -18.16 8.04
C LEU A 256 7.01 -18.69 8.28
N PHE A 257 7.78 -18.03 9.15
CA PHE A 257 9.19 -18.34 9.38
C PHE A 257 9.47 -18.80 10.83
N LYS A 258 8.51 -19.50 11.42
CA LYS A 258 8.65 -20.10 12.75
C LYS A 258 9.91 -20.98 12.80
N ASN A 259 10.76 -20.77 13.81
CA ASN A 259 12.03 -21.48 14.01
C ASN A 259 13.08 -21.26 12.91
N LYS A 260 12.90 -20.27 12.04
CA LYS A 260 13.90 -19.85 11.05
C LYS A 260 14.72 -18.68 11.59
N ARG A 261 15.98 -18.62 11.20
CA ARG A 261 16.86 -17.49 11.50
C ARG A 261 16.61 -16.39 10.47
N VAL A 262 16.31 -15.20 10.94
CA VAL A 262 15.92 -14.05 10.09
C VAL A 262 17.02 -13.00 10.07
N HIS A 263 17.42 -12.56 8.88
CA HIS A 263 18.25 -11.41 8.63
C HIS A 263 17.42 -10.28 8.02
N LEU A 264 17.32 -9.15 8.70
CA LEU A 264 16.69 -7.96 8.16
C LEU A 264 17.72 -7.07 7.47
N VAL A 265 17.48 -6.72 6.22
CA VAL A 265 18.17 -5.61 5.55
C VAL A 265 17.22 -4.43 5.65
N LEU A 266 17.54 -3.44 6.50
CA LEU A 266 16.61 -2.44 6.97
C LEU A 266 17.04 -1.03 6.57
N GLY A 267 16.15 -0.28 5.93
CA GLY A 267 16.33 1.13 5.61
C GLY A 267 15.03 1.91 5.78
N ILE A 268 15.04 3.00 6.54
CA ILE A 268 13.82 3.75 6.93
C ILE A 268 14.00 5.24 6.58
N LEU A 269 12.90 5.94 6.28
CA LEU A 269 12.90 7.39 6.07
C LEU A 269 12.77 8.13 7.41
N LYS A 270 13.42 9.31 7.54
CA LYS A 270 13.47 10.11 8.79
C LYS A 270 12.09 10.59 9.28
N ASP A 271 11.18 10.83 8.34
CA ASP A 271 9.82 11.34 8.62
C ASP A 271 8.86 10.26 9.14
N LYS A 272 9.33 9.02 9.29
CA LYS A 272 8.54 7.91 9.83
C LYS A 272 8.80 7.69 11.32
N ASP A 273 7.91 6.97 11.98
CA ASP A 273 8.13 6.52 13.37
C ASP A 273 9.18 5.40 13.40
N VAL A 274 10.45 5.80 13.26
CA VAL A 274 11.59 4.87 13.20
C VAL A 274 11.69 4.03 14.48
N LYS A 275 11.50 4.65 15.65
CA LYS A 275 11.59 3.93 16.94
C LYS A 275 10.50 2.89 17.07
N GLY A 276 9.26 3.22 16.71
CA GLY A 276 8.13 2.28 16.70
C GLY A 276 8.39 1.09 15.79
N ILE A 277 8.83 1.33 14.55
CA ILE A 277 9.19 0.27 13.59
C ILE A 277 10.30 -0.63 14.14
N CYS A 278 11.40 -0.04 14.62
CA CYS A 278 12.56 -0.79 15.13
C CYS A 278 12.22 -1.62 16.37
N THR A 279 11.43 -1.08 17.30
CA THR A 279 10.98 -1.80 18.50
C THR A 279 10.16 -3.05 18.16
N ILE A 280 9.40 -3.01 17.07
CA ILE A 280 8.58 -4.13 16.60
C ILE A 280 9.42 -5.18 15.87
N LEU A 281 10.30 -4.76 14.94
CA LEU A 281 10.98 -5.67 14.02
C LEU A 281 12.32 -6.19 14.55
N ALA A 282 13.14 -5.34 15.19
CA ALA A 282 14.51 -5.72 15.59
C ALA A 282 14.56 -6.93 16.53
N PRO A 283 13.65 -7.12 17.50
CA PRO A 283 13.65 -8.31 18.37
C PRO A 283 13.39 -9.64 17.65
N LEU A 284 12.89 -9.60 16.42
CA LEU A 284 12.60 -10.80 15.61
C LEU A 284 13.81 -11.25 14.78
N ALA A 285 14.77 -10.35 14.58
CA ALA A 285 15.94 -10.61 13.75
C ALA A 285 17.07 -11.27 14.54
N ASN A 286 17.74 -12.23 13.89
CA ASN A 286 19.00 -12.77 14.35
C ASN A 286 20.20 -11.92 13.88
N ARG A 287 20.04 -11.22 12.76
CA ARG A 287 20.99 -10.23 12.22
C ARG A 287 20.24 -9.06 11.59
N ILE A 288 20.82 -7.87 11.65
CA ILE A 288 20.32 -6.68 10.97
C ILE A 288 21.46 -6.02 10.21
N THR A 289 21.23 -5.73 8.92
CA THR A 289 22.11 -4.86 8.14
C THR A 289 21.37 -3.56 7.87
N CYS A 290 21.88 -2.45 8.41
CA CYS A 290 21.34 -1.11 8.18
C CYS A 290 21.84 -0.55 6.87
N ILE A 291 20.93 0.04 6.08
CA ILE A 291 21.22 0.70 4.82
C ILE A 291 20.56 2.08 4.78
N THR A 292 21.12 2.99 3.99
CA THR A 292 20.53 4.30 3.72
C THR A 292 19.63 4.19 2.48
N PRO A 293 18.30 4.39 2.57
CA PRO A 293 17.43 4.38 1.39
C PRO A 293 17.79 5.46 0.37
N PRO A 294 17.56 5.26 -0.93
CA PRO A 294 17.80 6.24 -1.98
C PRO A 294 16.72 7.33 -1.96
N SER A 295 16.81 8.23 -1.02
CA SER A 295 15.84 9.32 -0.83
C SER A 295 16.48 10.48 -0.07
N PRO A 296 16.18 11.74 -0.41
CA PRO A 296 16.63 12.90 0.39
C PRO A 296 16.04 12.89 1.81
N ARG A 297 14.99 12.11 2.07
CA ARG A 297 14.39 11.92 3.40
C ARG A 297 14.95 10.71 4.14
N ALA A 298 15.99 10.06 3.63
CA ALA A 298 16.54 8.85 4.23
C ALA A 298 17.14 9.10 5.62
N MET A 299 16.92 8.18 6.55
CA MET A 299 17.75 8.06 7.74
C MET A 299 19.09 7.43 7.37
N GLN A 300 20.18 7.99 7.88
CA GLN A 300 21.51 7.43 7.62
C GLN A 300 21.67 6.10 8.36
N LYS A 301 22.36 5.16 7.72
CA LYS A 301 22.56 3.81 8.27
C LYS A 301 23.25 3.81 9.64
N GLU A 302 24.13 4.80 9.91
CA GLU A 302 24.79 4.98 11.20
C GLU A 302 23.79 5.33 12.31
N GLU A 303 22.88 6.28 12.05
CA GLU A 303 21.81 6.67 12.97
C GLU A 303 20.86 5.50 13.22
N LEU A 304 20.46 4.80 12.14
CA LEU A 304 19.57 3.64 12.23
C LEU A 304 20.22 2.51 13.05
N LYS A 305 21.50 2.23 12.84
CA LYS A 305 22.24 1.22 13.60
C LYS A 305 22.23 1.53 15.11
N CYS A 306 22.43 2.79 15.50
CA CYS A 306 22.37 3.18 16.90
C CYS A 306 21.03 2.87 17.56
N ILE A 307 19.93 2.94 16.78
CA ILE A 307 18.57 2.64 17.26
C ILE A 307 18.32 1.13 17.35
N VAL A 308 18.73 0.36 16.35
CA VAL A 308 18.39 -1.08 16.28
C VAL A 308 19.35 -1.97 17.06
N ALA A 309 20.62 -1.60 17.22
CA ALA A 309 21.63 -2.44 17.87
C ALA A 309 21.26 -2.86 19.30
N PRO A 310 20.69 -1.99 20.15
CA PRO A 310 20.25 -2.39 21.49
C PRO A 310 19.03 -3.33 21.50
N LEU A 311 18.27 -3.40 20.39
CA LEU A 311 17.04 -4.17 20.27
C LEU A 311 17.23 -5.51 19.55
N CYS A 312 18.30 -5.64 18.75
CA CYS A 312 18.61 -6.85 17.99
C CYS A 312 19.17 -7.94 18.91
N LYS A 313 18.78 -9.19 18.69
CA LYS A 313 19.31 -10.35 19.44
C LYS A 313 20.73 -10.74 19.06
N GLY A 314 21.17 -10.33 17.88
CA GLY A 314 22.47 -10.70 17.33
C GLY A 314 23.24 -9.53 16.76
N GLU A 315 23.94 -9.76 15.67
CA GLU A 315 24.85 -8.78 15.09
C GLU A 315 24.12 -7.70 14.28
N CYS A 316 24.54 -6.43 14.44
CA CYS A 316 24.10 -5.31 13.63
C CYS A 316 25.26 -4.77 12.80
N SER A 317 25.15 -4.82 11.49
CA SER A 317 26.11 -4.31 10.51
C SER A 317 25.54 -3.16 9.68
N MET A 318 26.36 -2.58 8.83
CA MET A 318 25.99 -1.53 7.87
C MET A 318 26.54 -1.88 6.49
N GLN A 319 25.83 -1.45 5.45
CA GLN A 319 26.30 -1.52 4.06
C GLN A 319 25.89 -0.26 3.31
N ASP A 320 26.67 0.11 2.30
CA ASP A 320 26.38 1.26 1.43
C ASP A 320 25.44 0.87 0.29
N ASP A 321 25.75 -0.25 -0.35
CA ASP A 321 25.00 -0.75 -1.50
C ASP A 321 23.95 -1.78 -1.07
N ILE A 322 22.70 -1.56 -1.49
CA ILE A 322 21.54 -2.39 -1.13
C ILE A 322 21.69 -3.80 -1.69
N LYS A 323 22.16 -3.93 -2.92
CA LYS A 323 22.32 -5.22 -3.59
C LYS A 323 23.39 -6.07 -2.91
N THR A 324 24.51 -5.45 -2.57
CA THR A 324 25.58 -6.07 -1.78
C THR A 324 25.08 -6.47 -0.39
N ALA A 325 24.28 -5.61 0.26
CA ALA A 325 23.68 -5.92 1.57
C ALA A 325 22.80 -7.17 1.51
N VAL A 326 21.91 -7.26 0.50
CA VAL A 326 21.02 -8.41 0.30
C VAL A 326 21.82 -9.67 -0.03
N GLN A 327 22.81 -9.59 -0.94
CA GLN A 327 23.62 -10.75 -1.32
C GLN A 327 24.46 -11.28 -0.14
N ASN A 328 25.05 -10.40 0.66
CA ASN A 328 25.80 -10.78 1.86
C ASN A 328 24.90 -11.40 2.92
N ALA A 329 23.69 -10.88 3.09
CA ALA A 329 22.71 -11.46 4.01
C ALA A 329 22.28 -12.87 3.58
N LEU A 330 22.07 -13.11 2.28
CA LEU A 330 21.76 -14.42 1.71
C LEU A 330 22.88 -15.43 1.86
N ASN A 331 24.14 -14.98 1.71
CA ASN A 331 25.32 -15.83 1.88
C ASN A 331 25.65 -16.11 3.35
N GLY A 332 24.99 -15.43 4.29
CA GLY A 332 25.16 -15.61 5.72
C GLY A 332 24.50 -16.87 6.26
N ASP A 333 24.46 -16.97 7.58
CA ASP A 333 23.95 -18.14 8.32
C ASP A 333 22.43 -18.10 8.63
N CYS A 334 21.71 -17.03 8.22
CA CYS A 334 20.26 -16.94 8.38
C CYS A 334 19.52 -17.65 7.25
N ASP A 335 18.36 -18.23 7.57
CA ASP A 335 17.52 -18.95 6.60
C ASP A 335 16.73 -18.01 5.69
N VAL A 336 16.35 -16.85 6.23
CA VAL A 336 15.47 -15.89 5.57
C VAL A 336 16.11 -14.50 5.59
N THR A 337 16.19 -13.88 4.42
CA THR A 337 16.59 -12.47 4.28
C THR A 337 15.37 -11.64 3.92
N ILE A 338 15.10 -10.58 4.67
CA ILE A 338 13.97 -9.68 4.43
C ILE A 338 14.49 -8.26 4.20
N LEU A 339 14.27 -7.73 3.00
CA LEU A 339 14.51 -6.32 2.69
C LEU A 339 13.24 -5.54 3.04
N CYS A 340 13.35 -4.56 3.96
CA CYS A 340 12.18 -3.83 4.45
C CYS A 340 12.50 -2.41 4.96
N GLY A 341 11.45 -1.65 5.30
CA GLY A 341 11.50 -0.33 5.93
C GLY A 341 11.18 0.85 5.01
N SER A 342 11.29 0.69 3.69
CA SER A 342 10.86 1.69 2.70
C SER A 342 10.64 1.06 1.34
N LEU A 343 9.63 1.54 0.60
CA LEU A 343 9.40 1.14 -0.79
C LEU A 343 10.51 1.63 -1.74
N THR A 344 11.21 2.71 -1.39
CA THR A 344 12.30 3.25 -2.23
C THR A 344 13.49 2.29 -2.36
N LEU A 345 13.65 1.33 -1.44
CA LEU A 345 14.71 0.33 -1.49
C LEU A 345 14.62 -0.58 -2.73
N PHE A 346 13.41 -0.80 -3.24
CA PHE A 346 13.17 -1.72 -4.36
C PHE A 346 13.45 -1.09 -5.73
N SER A 347 13.44 0.24 -5.83
CA SER A 347 13.73 0.93 -7.08
C SER A 347 15.21 0.81 -7.49
N GLU A 348 16.13 0.76 -6.53
CA GLU A 348 17.57 0.61 -6.79
C GLU A 348 18.00 -0.82 -7.10
N LEU A 349 17.22 -1.82 -6.68
CA LEU A 349 17.55 -3.21 -6.99
C LEU A 349 17.37 -3.54 -8.48
N LYS A 350 16.52 -2.81 -9.21
CA LYS A 350 16.39 -3.00 -10.65
C LYS A 350 17.70 -2.59 -11.32
N THR A 351 18.27 -3.48 -12.11
CA THR A 351 19.33 -3.12 -13.03
C THR A 351 18.79 -2.04 -13.96
N ASN A 352 19.48 -0.88 -14.02
CA ASN A 352 19.24 0.08 -15.09
C ASN A 352 19.52 -0.65 -16.43
N GLU A 353 18.46 -0.99 -17.16
CA GLU A 353 18.52 -1.26 -18.58
C GLU A 353 18.45 0.05 -19.35
#